data_aed4acc53c8951774b28505e4b24d419
#
_entry.id   aed4acc53c8951774b28505e4b24d419
#
_cell.length_a   1.000
_cell.length_b   1.000
_cell.length_c   1.000
_cell.angle_alpha   90.00
_cell.angle_beta   90.00
_cell.angle_gamma   90.00
#
_symmetry.space_group_name_H-M   'P 1'
#
loop_
_entity.id
_entity.type
_entity.pdbx_description
1 polymer ?
#
loop_
_entity_poly.entity_id
_entity_poly.type
_entity_poly.pdbx_seq_one_letter_code
_entity_poly.pdbx_strand_id
1 'polypeptide(L)'
;MIKLVNIMSLVFFFRLPVVVVLLWELKDFRVIIETGMRFFSPFMSVLFSLYLILFAYSEMGVLLYCELITLYDFSDIDNNGNPLYALLNFNDLASGMLTNFAILVSNNWNSFTDMFSAFVGNNIGPRFYFGFFFMLSIMVFLNIVVSFIMEIYEVTLEKLDANSDKMENVAKVMEAAPT
;
A
#
# COMPACT_ATOMS: atom_id res chain seq x y z
N MET A 1 0.31 29.47 18.50
CA MET A 1 0.14 28.03 18.83
C MET A 1 0.48 27.09 17.67
N ILE A 2 0.00 27.33 16.45
CA ILE A 2 0.27 26.49 15.26
C ILE A 2 1.77 26.37 14.90
N LYS A 3 2.56 27.45 15.02
CA LYS A 3 4.02 27.43 14.74
C LYS A 3 4.84 26.55 15.72
N LEU A 4 4.43 26.45 16.96
CA LEU A 4 5.11 25.63 17.99
C LEU A 4 4.86 24.12 17.73
N VAL A 5 3.63 23.78 17.33
CA VAL A 5 3.27 22.40 16.97
C VAL A 5 4.06 21.93 15.75
N ASN A 6 4.24 22.78 14.73
CA ASN A 6 5.05 22.46 13.56
C ASN A 6 6.54 22.26 13.88
N ILE A 7 7.11 23.04 14.80
CA ILE A 7 8.51 22.89 15.21
C ILE A 7 8.70 21.60 16.03
N MET A 8 7.77 21.28 16.93
CA MET A 8 7.82 20.02 17.68
C MET A 8 7.67 18.80 16.74
N SER A 9 6.80 18.87 15.75
CA SER A 9 6.66 17.79 14.75
C SER A 9 7.93 17.61 13.93
N LEU A 10 8.63 18.68 13.57
CA LEU A 10 9.92 18.62 12.87
C LEU A 10 11.00 17.95 13.74
N VAL A 11 11.04 18.23 15.04
CA VAL A 11 11.98 17.60 15.97
C VAL A 11 11.72 16.10 16.10
N PHE A 12 10.44 15.65 16.05
CA PHE A 12 10.11 14.22 16.02
C PHE A 12 10.60 13.55 14.75
N PHE A 13 10.54 14.21 13.60
CA PHE A 13 11.06 13.70 12.33
C PHE A 13 12.58 13.44 12.38
N PHE A 14 13.34 14.31 13.03
CA PHE A 14 14.79 14.13 13.20
C PHE A 14 15.17 13.03 14.21
N ARG A 15 14.23 12.57 15.06
CA ARG A 15 14.46 11.42 15.96
C ARG A 15 14.35 10.07 15.25
N LEU A 16 13.60 9.98 14.16
CA LEU A 16 13.46 8.73 13.40
C LEU A 16 14.81 8.15 12.92
N PRO A 17 15.74 8.92 12.31
CA PRO A 17 17.04 8.41 11.93
C PRO A 17 17.86 7.89 13.11
N VAL A 18 17.79 8.56 14.26
CA VAL A 18 18.51 8.16 15.48
C VAL A 18 17.98 6.81 15.99
N VAL A 19 16.66 6.62 15.99
CA VAL A 19 16.05 5.34 16.36
C VAL A 19 16.47 4.23 15.41
N VAL A 20 16.50 4.50 14.11
CA VAL A 20 16.97 3.54 13.09
C VAL A 20 18.44 3.17 13.32
N VAL A 21 19.32 4.11 13.62
CA VAL A 21 20.73 3.85 13.92
C VAL A 21 20.89 3.01 15.19
N LEU A 22 20.14 3.31 16.25
CA LEU A 22 20.15 2.51 17.49
C LEU A 22 19.65 1.09 17.27
N LEU A 23 18.61 0.93 16.45
CA LEU A 23 18.08 -0.39 16.09
C LEU A 23 19.04 -1.18 15.19
N TRP A 24 19.88 -0.50 14.40
CA TRP A 24 20.90 -1.14 13.55
C TRP A 24 21.98 -1.87 14.35
N GLU A 25 22.23 -1.47 15.61
CA GLU A 25 23.16 -2.16 16.51
C GLU A 25 22.62 -3.52 16.98
N LEU A 26 21.30 -3.71 16.94
CA LEU A 26 20.67 -4.99 17.26
C LEU A 26 20.81 -5.97 16.08
N LYS A 27 21.45 -7.11 16.33
CA LYS A 27 21.78 -8.12 15.31
C LYS A 27 20.56 -8.61 14.56
N ASP A 28 19.46 -8.85 15.28
CA ASP A 28 18.21 -9.34 14.71
C ASP A 28 17.53 -8.29 13.82
N PHE A 29 17.63 -7.02 14.20
CA PHE A 29 17.05 -5.91 13.43
C PHE A 29 17.81 -5.64 12.14
N ARG A 30 19.13 -5.80 12.15
CA ARG A 30 19.95 -5.69 10.94
C ARG A 30 19.55 -6.73 9.88
N VAL A 31 19.31 -7.98 10.30
CA VAL A 31 18.86 -9.05 9.39
C VAL A 31 17.51 -8.69 8.76
N ILE A 32 16.58 -8.13 9.54
CA ILE A 32 15.28 -7.69 9.03
C ILE A 32 15.43 -6.57 8.00
N ILE A 33 16.27 -5.58 8.27
CA ILE A 33 16.51 -4.46 7.35
C ILE A 33 17.21 -4.93 6.08
N GLU A 34 18.26 -5.73 6.20
CA GLU A 34 18.97 -6.27 5.03
C GLU A 34 18.05 -7.12 4.15
N THR A 35 17.21 -7.93 4.77
CA THR A 35 16.18 -8.70 4.08
C THR A 35 15.18 -7.76 3.40
N GLY A 36 14.65 -6.77 4.11
CA GLY A 36 13.74 -5.76 3.55
C GLY A 36 14.33 -4.99 2.37
N MET A 37 15.62 -4.65 2.40
CA MET A 37 16.30 -3.96 1.30
C MET A 37 16.42 -4.83 0.04
N ARG A 38 16.57 -6.13 0.18
CA ARG A 38 16.56 -7.06 -0.99
C ARG A 38 15.20 -7.10 -1.66
N PHE A 39 14.11 -7.03 -0.88
CA PHE A 39 12.74 -7.02 -1.38
C PHE A 39 12.32 -5.68 -1.98
N PHE A 40 13.07 -4.62 -1.71
CA PHE A 40 12.68 -3.28 -2.13
C PHE A 40 12.52 -3.15 -3.65
N SER A 41 13.41 -3.75 -4.42
CA SER A 41 13.37 -3.64 -5.88
C SER A 41 12.15 -4.31 -6.53
N PRO A 42 11.83 -5.59 -6.28
CA PRO A 42 10.61 -6.21 -6.80
C PRO A 42 9.35 -5.54 -6.26
N PHE A 43 9.34 -5.11 -5.00
CA PHE A 43 8.23 -4.39 -4.40
C PHE A 43 7.95 -3.05 -5.10
N MET A 44 8.99 -2.28 -5.42
CA MET A 44 8.84 -1.01 -6.14
C MET A 44 8.25 -1.20 -7.54
N SER A 45 8.58 -2.27 -8.24
CA SER A 45 7.98 -2.60 -9.54
C SER A 45 6.47 -2.80 -9.45
N VAL A 46 6.03 -3.50 -8.42
CA VAL A 46 4.59 -3.75 -8.20
C VAL A 46 3.86 -2.49 -7.74
N LEU A 47 4.47 -1.70 -6.84
CA LEU A 47 3.92 -0.39 -6.45
C LEU A 47 3.79 0.55 -7.65
N PHE A 48 4.74 0.53 -8.56
CA PHE A 48 4.67 1.31 -9.79
C PHE A 48 3.52 0.85 -10.70
N SER A 49 3.31 -0.46 -10.84
CA SER A 49 2.17 -1.01 -11.56
C SER A 49 0.84 -0.60 -10.95
N LEU A 50 0.73 -0.65 -9.61
CA LEU A 50 -0.45 -0.19 -8.88
C LEU A 50 -0.69 1.31 -9.09
N TYR A 51 0.37 2.12 -9.03
CA TYR A 51 0.30 3.55 -9.30
C TYR A 51 -0.24 3.85 -10.70
N LEU A 52 0.21 3.12 -11.73
CA LEU A 52 -0.29 3.28 -13.11
C LEU A 52 -1.79 2.95 -13.22
N ILE A 53 -2.25 1.90 -12.52
CA ILE A 53 -3.67 1.56 -12.48
C ILE A 53 -4.47 2.68 -11.81
N LEU A 54 -4.02 3.14 -10.63
CA LEU A 54 -4.64 4.25 -9.92
C LEU A 54 -4.72 5.51 -10.79
N PHE A 55 -3.62 5.85 -11.45
CA PHE A 55 -3.55 7.01 -12.34
C PHE A 55 -4.54 6.90 -13.50
N ALA A 56 -4.52 5.80 -14.26
CA ALA A 56 -5.40 5.59 -15.40
C ALA A 56 -6.89 5.60 -15.01
N TYR A 57 -7.23 4.96 -13.90
CA TYR A 57 -8.60 4.98 -13.39
C TYR A 57 -9.01 6.35 -12.87
N SER A 58 -8.10 7.10 -12.27
CA SER A 58 -8.40 8.45 -11.80
C SER A 58 -8.65 9.41 -12.96
N GLU A 59 -7.87 9.33 -14.02
CA GLU A 59 -8.12 10.07 -15.27
C GLU A 59 -9.51 9.75 -15.85
N MET A 60 -9.85 8.47 -15.95
CA MET A 60 -11.17 8.03 -16.41
C MET A 60 -12.27 8.51 -15.45
N GLY A 61 -12.03 8.47 -14.14
CA GLY A 61 -12.96 8.97 -13.13
C GLY A 61 -13.22 10.46 -13.25
N VAL A 62 -12.18 11.27 -13.49
CA VAL A 62 -12.33 12.71 -13.73
C VAL A 62 -13.17 12.96 -14.98
N LEU A 63 -12.92 12.24 -16.08
CA LEU A 63 -13.70 12.38 -17.31
C LEU A 63 -15.19 12.02 -17.12
N LEU A 64 -15.52 11.08 -16.26
CA LEU A 64 -16.89 10.59 -16.07
C LEU A 64 -17.65 11.32 -14.97
N TYR A 65 -16.97 11.78 -13.93
CA TYR A 65 -17.58 12.22 -12.66
C TYR A 65 -17.09 13.59 -12.18
N CYS A 66 -16.39 14.38 -13.03
CA CYS A 66 -15.99 15.72 -12.69
C CYS A 66 -17.22 16.59 -12.36
N GLU A 67 -17.10 17.40 -11.31
CA GLU A 67 -18.14 18.31 -10.82
C GLU A 67 -19.46 17.63 -10.39
N LEU A 68 -19.52 16.28 -10.39
CA LEU A 68 -20.71 15.55 -9.99
C LEU A 68 -20.97 15.69 -8.48
N ILE A 69 -19.92 15.75 -7.68
CA ILE A 69 -19.98 15.85 -6.22
C ILE A 69 -19.30 17.13 -5.78
N THR A 70 -20.07 18.06 -5.23
CA THR A 70 -19.57 19.31 -4.64
C THR A 70 -19.72 19.29 -3.12
N LEU A 71 -18.97 20.15 -2.44
CA LEU A 71 -19.06 20.29 -0.97
C LEU A 71 -20.46 20.67 -0.48
N TYR A 72 -21.29 21.29 -1.35
CA TYR A 72 -22.65 21.72 -1.01
C TYR A 72 -23.67 20.57 -1.04
N ASP A 73 -23.38 19.52 -1.83
CA ASP A 73 -24.34 18.41 -2.02
C ASP A 73 -24.43 17.49 -0.78
N PHE A 74 -23.43 17.53 0.09
CA PHE A 74 -23.38 16.70 1.30
C PHE A 74 -24.24 17.24 2.46
N SER A 75 -24.65 18.50 2.45
CA SER A 75 -25.49 19.07 3.51
C SER A 75 -26.89 18.48 3.51
N ASP A 76 -27.39 17.97 2.37
CA ASP A 76 -28.76 17.52 2.19
C ASP A 76 -28.93 15.98 2.18
N ILE A 77 -27.84 15.21 1.93
CA ILE A 77 -27.94 13.77 1.68
C ILE A 77 -27.71 12.94 2.94
N ASP A 78 -27.00 13.45 3.92
CA ASP A 78 -26.65 12.68 5.09
C ASP A 78 -26.97 13.41 6.40
N ASN A 79 -28.07 13.02 7.04
CA ASN A 79 -28.38 13.44 8.42
C ASN A 79 -27.31 12.99 9.44
N ASN A 80 -26.36 12.15 9.01
CA ASN A 80 -25.15 11.74 9.72
C ASN A 80 -23.87 12.33 9.13
N GLY A 81 -23.96 13.27 8.22
CA GLY A 81 -22.96 14.07 7.49
C GLY A 81 -21.51 13.80 7.83
N ASN A 82 -20.94 12.77 7.25
CA ASN A 82 -19.49 12.56 7.38
C ASN A 82 -18.79 13.40 6.32
N PRO A 83 -18.23 14.59 6.68
CA PRO A 83 -17.62 15.51 5.70
C PRO A 83 -16.40 14.90 4.97
N LEU A 84 -15.92 13.75 5.43
CA LEU A 84 -14.81 13.04 4.80
C LEU A 84 -15.18 12.52 3.40
N TYR A 85 -16.43 12.14 3.15
CA TYR A 85 -16.85 11.69 1.82
C TYR A 85 -16.88 12.84 0.80
N ALA A 86 -17.09 14.08 1.23
CA ALA A 86 -17.03 15.24 0.35
C ALA A 86 -15.63 15.51 -0.21
N LEU A 87 -14.58 15.05 0.48
CA LEU A 87 -13.20 15.15 0.03
C LEU A 87 -12.84 14.06 -1.01
N LEU A 88 -13.63 12.99 -1.08
CA LEU A 88 -13.41 11.86 -1.97
C LEU A 88 -14.30 12.03 -3.22
N ASN A 89 -13.79 12.77 -4.19
CA ASN A 89 -14.47 13.12 -5.44
C ASN A 89 -13.52 12.97 -6.64
N PHE A 90 -13.98 13.29 -7.84
CA PHE A 90 -13.22 13.27 -9.07
C PHE A 90 -13.14 14.66 -9.73
N ASN A 91 -13.17 15.74 -8.95
CA ASN A 91 -13.13 17.10 -9.49
C ASN A 91 -11.75 17.45 -10.07
N ASP A 92 -10.72 16.80 -9.58
CA ASP A 92 -9.36 16.88 -10.10
C ASP A 92 -8.67 15.51 -9.99
N LEU A 93 -7.54 15.37 -10.67
CA LEU A 93 -6.78 14.13 -10.71
C LEU A 93 -6.29 13.68 -9.32
N ALA A 94 -5.84 14.62 -8.48
CA ALA A 94 -5.32 14.30 -7.15
C ALA A 94 -6.44 13.77 -6.24
N SER A 95 -7.61 14.40 -6.26
CA SER A 95 -8.81 13.95 -5.55
C SER A 95 -9.29 12.60 -6.06
N GLY A 96 -9.26 12.38 -7.38
CA GLY A 96 -9.58 11.09 -8.00
C GLY A 96 -8.62 9.97 -7.57
N MET A 97 -7.31 10.24 -7.55
CA MET A 97 -6.32 9.30 -7.05
C MET A 97 -6.53 8.97 -5.57
N LEU A 98 -6.82 9.97 -4.74
CA LEU A 98 -7.11 9.78 -3.32
C LEU A 98 -8.38 8.93 -3.13
N THR A 99 -9.42 9.19 -3.93
CA THR A 99 -10.67 8.42 -3.91
C THR A 99 -10.44 6.96 -4.27
N ASN A 100 -9.74 6.69 -5.37
CA ASN A 100 -9.41 5.33 -5.78
C ASN A 100 -8.49 4.64 -4.77
N PHE A 101 -7.51 5.34 -4.19
CA PHE A 101 -6.67 4.81 -3.13
C PHE A 101 -7.47 4.48 -1.87
N ALA A 102 -8.40 5.33 -1.47
CA ALA A 102 -9.29 5.06 -0.34
C ALA A 102 -10.14 3.80 -0.56
N ILE A 103 -10.66 3.60 -1.77
CA ILE A 103 -11.40 2.39 -2.15
C ILE A 103 -10.52 1.14 -2.06
N LEU A 104 -9.28 1.23 -2.55
CA LEU A 104 -8.32 0.13 -2.51
C LEU A 104 -8.02 -0.31 -1.06
N VAL A 105 -7.76 0.65 -0.16
CA VAL A 105 -7.36 0.38 1.22
C VAL A 105 -8.54 -0.02 2.10
N SER A 106 -9.67 0.68 1.97
CA SER A 106 -10.84 0.48 2.84
C SER A 106 -11.73 -0.68 2.40
N ASN A 107 -11.57 -1.19 1.18
CA ASN A 107 -12.41 -2.24 0.60
C ASN A 107 -13.93 -1.87 0.60
N ASN A 108 -14.25 -0.59 0.63
CA ASN A 108 -15.61 -0.08 0.77
C ASN A 108 -16.20 0.41 -0.57
N TRP A 109 -15.88 -0.28 -1.66
CA TRP A 109 -16.28 0.08 -3.02
C TRP A 109 -17.81 0.18 -3.20
N ASN A 110 -18.58 -0.63 -2.45
CA ASN A 110 -20.06 -0.60 -2.51
C ASN A 110 -20.62 0.75 -2.08
N SER A 111 -20.13 1.31 -0.97
CA SER A 111 -20.62 2.61 -0.46
C SER A 111 -20.31 3.74 -1.45
N PHE A 112 -19.15 3.71 -2.09
CA PHE A 112 -18.81 4.68 -3.16
C PHE A 112 -19.70 4.49 -4.38
N THR A 113 -19.96 3.24 -4.76
CA THR A 113 -20.86 2.91 -5.88
C THR A 113 -22.25 3.46 -5.65
N ASP A 114 -22.82 3.25 -4.45
CA ASP A 114 -24.16 3.70 -4.12
C ASP A 114 -24.22 5.22 -4.07
N MET A 115 -23.22 5.88 -3.49
CA MET A 115 -23.11 7.34 -3.46
C MET A 115 -23.08 7.92 -4.88
N PHE A 116 -22.15 7.50 -5.73
CA PHE A 116 -22.06 8.00 -7.10
C PHE A 116 -23.29 7.63 -7.94
N SER A 117 -23.89 6.46 -7.74
CA SER A 117 -25.12 6.07 -8.43
C SER A 117 -26.30 6.97 -8.06
N ALA A 118 -26.39 7.44 -6.82
CA ALA A 118 -27.42 8.37 -6.39
C ALA A 118 -27.32 9.72 -7.12
N PHE A 119 -26.09 10.24 -7.29
CA PHE A 119 -25.85 11.49 -8.01
C PHE A 119 -26.10 11.39 -9.53
N VAL A 120 -25.80 10.25 -10.14
CA VAL A 120 -26.00 10.01 -11.59
C VAL A 120 -27.42 9.53 -11.92
N GLY A 121 -28.35 9.56 -10.96
CA GLY A 121 -29.74 9.16 -11.20
C GLY A 121 -29.94 7.64 -11.27
N ASN A 122 -29.31 6.88 -10.39
CA ASN A 122 -29.37 5.41 -10.33
C ASN A 122 -28.86 4.69 -11.60
N ASN A 123 -27.88 5.27 -12.26
CA ASN A 123 -27.24 4.65 -13.41
C ASN A 123 -26.34 3.48 -12.97
N ILE A 124 -26.25 2.47 -13.84
CA ILE A 124 -25.40 1.31 -13.64
C ILE A 124 -23.90 1.61 -13.86
N GLY A 125 -23.56 2.74 -14.49
CA GLY A 125 -22.21 3.15 -14.83
C GLY A 125 -21.22 3.14 -13.64
N PRO A 126 -21.55 3.78 -12.50
CA PRO A 126 -20.69 3.75 -11.33
C PRO A 126 -20.40 2.35 -10.80
N ARG A 127 -21.38 1.43 -10.89
CA ARG A 127 -21.20 0.04 -10.46
C ARG A 127 -20.15 -0.69 -11.30
N PHE A 128 -20.16 -0.47 -12.62
CA PHE A 128 -19.13 -1.03 -13.48
C PHE A 128 -17.77 -0.38 -13.24
N TYR A 129 -17.71 0.94 -13.13
CA TYR A 129 -16.46 1.66 -12.90
C TYR A 129 -15.76 1.19 -11.61
N PHE A 130 -16.45 1.28 -10.47
CA PHE A 130 -15.87 0.92 -9.18
C PHE A 130 -15.68 -0.59 -9.01
N GLY A 131 -16.59 -1.41 -9.54
CA GLY A 131 -16.47 -2.86 -9.50
C GLY A 131 -15.27 -3.37 -10.30
N PHE A 132 -15.04 -2.82 -11.50
CA PHE A 132 -13.89 -3.17 -12.33
C PHE A 132 -12.57 -2.70 -11.71
N PHE A 133 -12.55 -1.48 -11.18
CA PHE A 133 -11.41 -0.95 -10.44
C PHE A 133 -11.06 -1.84 -9.26
N PHE A 134 -12.05 -2.23 -8.48
CA PHE A 134 -11.87 -3.10 -7.33
C PHE A 134 -11.29 -4.47 -7.73
N MET A 135 -11.83 -5.10 -8.76
CA MET A 135 -11.31 -6.38 -9.26
C MET A 135 -9.85 -6.26 -9.70
N LEU A 136 -9.50 -5.25 -10.50
CA LEU A 136 -8.13 -5.04 -10.96
C LEU A 136 -7.18 -4.76 -9.78
N SER A 137 -7.61 -3.94 -8.84
CA SER A 137 -6.82 -3.59 -7.66
C SER A 137 -6.54 -4.79 -6.77
N ILE A 138 -7.54 -5.67 -6.56
CA ILE A 138 -7.35 -6.92 -5.82
C ILE A 138 -6.36 -7.83 -6.54
N MET A 139 -6.46 -7.99 -7.86
CA MET A 139 -5.52 -8.83 -8.62
C MET A 139 -4.08 -8.35 -8.44
N VAL A 140 -3.84 -7.03 -8.51
CA VAL A 140 -2.51 -6.47 -8.28
C VAL A 140 -2.06 -6.70 -6.83
N PHE A 141 -2.93 -6.43 -5.85
CA PHE A 141 -2.62 -6.63 -4.44
C PHE A 141 -2.28 -8.09 -4.11
N LEU A 142 -3.05 -9.05 -4.62
CA LEU A 142 -2.76 -10.47 -4.45
C LEU A 142 -1.41 -10.86 -5.07
N ASN A 143 -1.08 -10.33 -6.24
CA ASN A 143 0.24 -10.57 -6.87
C ASN A 143 1.38 -10.03 -6.00
N ILE A 144 1.21 -8.88 -5.35
CA ILE A 144 2.16 -8.35 -4.38
C ILE A 144 2.37 -9.33 -3.23
N VAL A 145 1.29 -9.77 -2.61
CA VAL A 145 1.33 -10.68 -1.46
C VAL A 145 2.01 -12.00 -1.85
N VAL A 146 1.64 -12.58 -2.99
CA VAL A 146 2.24 -13.82 -3.49
C VAL A 146 3.75 -13.63 -3.77
N SER A 147 4.14 -12.54 -4.41
CA SER A 147 5.56 -12.23 -4.66
C SER A 147 6.36 -12.12 -3.36
N PHE A 148 5.81 -11.47 -2.35
CA PHE A 148 6.44 -11.41 -1.02
C PHE A 148 6.60 -12.77 -0.36
N ILE A 149 5.55 -13.61 -0.42
CA ILE A 149 5.59 -14.96 0.16
C ILE A 149 6.66 -15.80 -0.54
N MET A 150 6.72 -15.76 -1.88
CA MET A 150 7.71 -16.52 -2.66
C MET A 150 9.12 -16.08 -2.33
N GLU A 151 9.37 -14.80 -2.22
CA GLU A 151 10.68 -14.27 -1.92
C GLU A 151 11.15 -14.63 -0.49
N ILE A 152 10.27 -14.54 0.52
CA ILE A 152 10.57 -15.00 1.88
C ILE A 152 10.90 -16.50 1.88
N TYR A 153 10.18 -17.28 1.10
CA TYR A 153 10.40 -18.70 0.96
C TYR A 153 11.79 -19.01 0.38
N GLU A 154 12.16 -18.35 -0.73
CA GLU A 154 13.47 -18.52 -1.37
C GLU A 154 14.63 -18.16 -0.43
N VAL A 155 14.55 -17.02 0.26
CA VAL A 155 15.58 -16.61 1.24
C VAL A 155 15.69 -17.60 2.41
N THR A 156 14.56 -18.19 2.81
CA THR A 156 14.56 -19.19 3.88
C THR A 156 15.21 -20.48 3.42
N LEU A 157 14.93 -20.95 2.20
CA LEU A 157 15.57 -22.12 1.62
C LEU A 157 17.09 -21.92 1.49
N GLU A 158 17.53 -20.79 0.92
CA GLU A 158 18.98 -20.49 0.81
C GLU A 158 19.70 -20.55 2.17
N LYS A 159 19.08 -20.07 3.23
CA LYS A 159 19.65 -20.16 4.58
C LYS A 159 19.71 -21.58 5.12
N LEU A 160 18.71 -22.39 4.84
CA LEU A 160 18.67 -23.79 5.24
C LEU A 160 19.75 -24.58 4.51
N ASP A 161 19.90 -24.40 3.21
CA ASP A 161 20.91 -25.06 2.40
C ASP A 161 22.32 -24.65 2.83
N ALA A 162 22.58 -23.37 3.02
CA ALA A 162 23.86 -22.87 3.53
C ALA A 162 24.21 -23.40 4.93
N ASN A 163 23.23 -23.65 5.78
CA ASN A 163 23.45 -24.26 7.10
C ASN A 163 23.71 -25.77 6.98
N SER A 164 23.04 -26.47 6.08
CA SER A 164 23.27 -27.90 5.84
C SER A 164 24.68 -28.16 5.31
N ASP A 165 25.15 -27.35 4.35
CA ASP A 165 26.52 -27.42 3.80
C ASP A 165 27.58 -27.15 4.89
N LYS A 166 27.33 -26.19 5.78
CA LYS A 166 28.23 -25.91 6.89
C LYS A 166 28.32 -27.10 7.86
N MET A 167 27.19 -27.72 8.18
CA MET A 167 27.13 -28.86 9.05
C MET A 167 27.85 -30.08 8.45
N GLU A 168 27.68 -30.35 7.16
CA GLU A 168 28.36 -31.40 6.43
C GLU A 168 29.88 -31.17 6.41
N ASN A 169 30.32 -29.93 6.15
CA ASN A 169 31.76 -29.60 6.16
C ASN A 169 32.35 -29.77 7.58
N VAL A 170 31.66 -29.37 8.63
CA VAL A 170 32.12 -29.58 10.01
C VAL A 170 32.22 -31.08 10.33
N ALA A 171 31.24 -31.88 9.90
CA ALA A 171 31.27 -33.32 10.09
C ALA A 171 32.47 -33.98 9.40
N LYS A 172 32.77 -33.59 8.14
CA LYS A 172 33.93 -34.06 7.38
C LYS A 172 35.27 -33.70 8.07
N VAL A 173 35.38 -32.49 8.62
CA VAL A 173 36.58 -32.05 9.34
C VAL A 173 36.77 -32.82 10.64
N MET A 174 35.67 -33.11 11.36
CA MET A 174 35.72 -33.95 12.60
C MET A 174 36.11 -35.38 12.31
N GLU A 175 35.65 -35.95 11.19
CA GLU A 175 36.00 -37.32 10.78
C GLU A 175 37.44 -37.46 10.29
N ALA A 176 38.02 -36.40 9.76
CA ALA A 176 39.41 -36.35 9.30
C ALA A 176 40.42 -35.99 10.42
N ALA A 177 40.00 -35.66 11.64
CA ALA A 177 40.89 -35.34 12.75
C ALA A 177 41.58 -36.63 13.26
N PRO A 178 42.93 -36.74 13.23
CA PRO A 178 43.59 -37.95 13.76
C PRO A 178 43.41 -38.03 15.27
N THR A 179 43.02 -39.22 15.75
CA THR A 179 42.95 -39.60 17.18
C THR A 179 44.33 -39.68 17.80
#